data_7bced80ffb0549463919235a85f935d3
#
_entry.id   7bced80ffb0549463919235a85f935d3
#
_cell.length_a   1.000
_cell.length_b   1.000
_cell.length_c   1.000
_cell.angle_alpha   90.00
_cell.angle_beta   90.00
_cell.angle_gamma   90.00
#
_symmetry.space_group_name_H-M   'P 1'
#
loop_
_entity.id
_entity.type
_entity.pdbx_description
1 polymer ?
#
loop_
_entity_poly.entity_id
_entity_poly.type
_entity_poly.pdbx_seq_one_letter_code
_entity_poly.pdbx_strand_id
1 'polypeptide(L)'
;MDAFTTIAEHHEDEPDIYEMCIKLSSWSRTHTEALERLTGIYGEEKEGEAEQVRHALFQGPRAGGFGLLRDLHDLYLLVNEAKLCWMILLQAGQALRDGELEAACLKLGGETDGQLAWLQTRIKQAAPQALVVH
;
A
#
# COMPACT_ATOMS: atom_id res chain seq x y z
N MET A 1 1.03 -5.35 10.69
CA MET A 1 1.75 -4.13 10.84
C MET A 1 1.73 -3.31 9.56
N ASP A 2 1.62 -2.03 9.70
CA ASP A 2 1.45 -1.11 8.59
C ASP A 2 2.82 -0.58 8.13
N ALA A 3 3.19 -0.88 6.88
CA ALA A 3 4.45 -0.43 6.29
C ALA A 3 4.53 1.10 6.23
N PHE A 4 3.41 1.79 5.98
CA PHE A 4 3.40 3.25 5.95
C PHE A 4 3.74 3.85 7.30
N THR A 5 3.22 3.29 8.39
CA THR A 5 3.53 3.75 9.74
C THR A 5 5.01 3.55 10.06
N THR A 6 5.57 2.43 9.68
CA THR A 6 6.99 2.14 9.88
C THR A 6 7.87 3.14 9.15
N ILE A 7 7.55 3.44 7.88
CA ILE A 7 8.28 4.43 7.09
C ILE A 7 8.14 5.83 7.69
N ALA A 8 6.94 6.20 8.13
CA ALA A 8 6.70 7.51 8.75
C ALA A 8 7.58 7.70 9.98
N GLU A 9 7.63 6.71 10.85
CA GLU A 9 8.44 6.77 12.08
C GLU A 9 9.93 6.85 11.79
N HIS A 10 10.39 6.17 10.77
CA HIS A 10 11.81 6.15 10.40
C HIS A 10 12.26 7.43 9.72
N HIS A 11 11.36 8.15 9.05
CA HIS A 11 11.65 9.37 8.29
C HIS A 11 10.96 10.61 8.87
N GLU A 12 10.96 10.74 10.20
CA GLU A 12 10.33 11.87 10.88
C GLU A 12 10.95 13.22 10.51
N ASP A 13 12.19 13.23 10.06
CA ASP A 13 12.89 14.44 9.60
C ASP A 13 12.41 14.91 8.21
N GLU A 14 11.55 14.15 7.56
CA GLU A 14 10.93 14.50 6.28
C GLU A 14 9.43 14.73 6.50
N PRO A 15 8.98 15.96 6.83
CA PRO A 15 7.58 16.19 7.23
C PRO A 15 6.55 15.74 6.22
N ASP A 16 6.83 15.94 4.92
CA ASP A 16 5.90 15.53 3.86
C ASP A 16 5.74 14.00 3.81
N ILE A 17 6.83 13.27 4.01
CA ILE A 17 6.82 11.81 4.07
C ILE A 17 6.03 11.35 5.29
N TYR A 18 6.34 11.92 6.45
CA TYR A 18 5.67 11.55 7.71
C TYR A 18 4.15 11.75 7.61
N GLU A 19 3.72 12.96 7.24
CA GLU A 19 2.29 13.29 7.17
C GLU A 19 1.55 12.45 6.14
N MET A 20 2.13 12.28 4.95
CA MET A 20 1.47 11.51 3.91
C MET A 20 1.43 10.02 4.23
N CYS A 21 2.50 9.48 4.81
CA CYS A 21 2.50 8.07 5.20
C CYS A 21 1.48 7.78 6.31
N ILE A 22 1.28 8.70 7.24
CA ILE A 22 0.22 8.57 8.25
C ILE A 22 -1.17 8.56 7.59
N LYS A 23 -1.39 9.45 6.62
CA LYS A 23 -2.65 9.48 5.87
C LYS A 23 -2.87 8.18 5.09
N LEU A 24 -1.85 7.70 4.39
CA LEU A 24 -1.94 6.46 3.62
C LEU A 24 -2.11 5.24 4.53
N SER A 25 -1.50 5.28 5.71
CA SER A 25 -1.70 4.27 6.74
C SER A 25 -3.18 4.18 7.16
N SER A 26 -3.83 5.33 7.35
CA SER A 26 -5.25 5.39 7.67
C SER A 26 -6.10 4.72 6.57
N TRP A 27 -5.79 4.99 5.31
CA TRP A 27 -6.48 4.34 4.20
C TRP A 27 -6.25 2.83 4.20
N SER A 28 -5.03 2.39 4.44
CA SER A 28 -4.69 0.96 4.50
C SER A 28 -5.43 0.23 5.62
N ARG A 29 -5.62 0.87 6.77
CA ARG A 29 -6.45 0.31 7.85
C ARG A 29 -7.90 0.12 7.41
N THR A 30 -8.45 1.09 6.69
CA THR A 30 -9.80 0.97 6.14
C THR A 30 -9.90 -0.22 5.19
N HIS A 31 -8.86 -0.42 4.36
CA HIS A 31 -8.79 -1.59 3.46
C HIS A 31 -8.78 -2.91 4.24
N THR A 32 -7.97 -2.98 5.29
CA THR A 32 -7.88 -4.17 6.14
C THR A 32 -9.22 -4.49 6.80
N GLU A 33 -9.89 -3.49 7.35
CA GLU A 33 -11.21 -3.65 7.98
C GLU A 33 -12.24 -4.15 6.97
N ALA A 34 -12.22 -3.61 5.75
CA ALA A 34 -13.12 -4.05 4.69
C ALA A 34 -12.84 -5.51 4.29
N LEU A 35 -11.57 -5.89 4.20
CA LEU A 35 -11.19 -7.28 3.90
C LEU A 35 -11.62 -8.24 5.00
N GLU A 36 -11.45 -7.88 6.26
CA GLU A 36 -11.88 -8.71 7.39
C GLU A 36 -13.39 -8.96 7.34
N ARG A 37 -14.17 -7.93 7.05
CA ARG A 37 -15.60 -8.06 6.92
C ARG A 37 -15.99 -9.00 5.77
N LEU A 38 -15.35 -8.85 4.62
CA LEU A 38 -15.61 -9.68 3.45
C LEU A 38 -15.18 -11.12 3.68
N THR A 39 -14.07 -11.35 4.36
CA THR A 39 -13.61 -12.67 4.73
C THR A 39 -14.63 -13.38 5.62
N GLY A 40 -15.24 -12.64 6.55
CA GLY A 40 -16.32 -13.17 7.38
C GLY A 40 -17.55 -13.59 6.59
N ILE A 41 -17.82 -12.92 5.45
CA ILE A 41 -18.95 -13.26 4.58
C ILE A 41 -18.64 -14.46 3.69
N TYR A 42 -17.43 -14.52 3.10
CA TYR A 42 -17.06 -15.51 2.08
C TYR A 42 -16.25 -16.68 2.60
N GLY A 43 -15.87 -16.66 3.88
CA GLY A 43 -15.12 -17.74 4.50
C GLY A 43 -13.63 -17.41 4.60
N GLU A 44 -12.87 -18.38 5.12
CA GLU A 44 -11.49 -18.13 5.43
C GLU A 44 -10.56 -18.22 4.23
N GLU A 45 -9.43 -17.62 4.39
CA GLU A 45 -8.45 -17.49 3.33
C GLU A 45 -7.04 -17.79 3.77
N LYS A 46 -6.13 -17.85 2.81
CA LYS A 46 -4.73 -18.18 3.04
C LYS A 46 -3.95 -16.93 3.47
N GLU A 47 -4.05 -16.58 4.72
CA GLU A 47 -3.36 -15.40 5.26
C GLU A 47 -1.85 -15.44 5.08
N GLY A 48 -1.26 -16.64 5.13
CA GLY A 48 0.19 -16.81 5.02
C GLY A 48 0.77 -16.33 3.70
N GLU A 49 0.04 -16.43 2.60
CA GLU A 49 0.53 -15.98 1.29
C GLU A 49 0.70 -14.46 1.24
N ALA A 50 -0.28 -13.72 1.74
CA ALA A 50 -0.19 -12.26 1.77
C ALA A 50 0.95 -11.78 2.66
N GLU A 51 1.15 -12.44 3.79
CA GLU A 51 2.23 -12.10 4.70
C GLU A 51 3.60 -12.39 4.09
N GLN A 52 3.73 -13.49 3.36
CA GLN A 52 4.97 -13.83 2.67
C GLN A 52 5.32 -12.81 1.59
N VAL A 53 4.35 -12.36 0.82
CA VAL A 53 4.56 -11.34 -0.20
C VAL A 53 5.05 -10.04 0.45
N ARG A 54 4.43 -9.63 1.54
CA ARG A 54 4.84 -8.42 2.24
C ARG A 54 6.26 -8.53 2.78
N HIS A 55 6.64 -9.67 3.34
CA HIS A 55 8.00 -9.89 3.82
C HIS A 55 9.02 -9.86 2.70
N ALA A 56 8.69 -10.41 1.53
CA ALA A 56 9.59 -10.40 0.38
C ALA A 56 9.80 -9.01 -0.19
N LEU A 57 8.75 -8.18 -0.19
CA LEU A 57 8.80 -6.83 -0.78
C LEU A 57 9.28 -5.77 0.19
N PHE A 58 8.96 -5.88 1.47
CA PHE A 58 9.31 -4.89 2.46
C PHE A 58 10.10 -5.51 3.60
N GLN A 59 11.40 -5.28 3.61
CA GLN A 59 12.32 -5.85 4.60
C GLN A 59 12.74 -4.86 5.68
N GLY A 60 11.99 -3.78 5.85
CA GLY A 60 12.25 -2.77 6.85
C GLY A 60 12.83 -1.49 6.29
N PRO A 61 12.75 -0.38 7.05
CA PRO A 61 13.21 0.91 6.60
C PRO A 61 14.74 1.01 6.49
N ARG A 62 15.21 1.89 5.62
CA ARG A 62 16.62 2.14 5.39
C ARG A 62 16.93 3.61 5.65
N ALA A 63 18.20 3.91 5.99
CA ALA A 63 18.60 5.27 6.34
C ALA A 63 19.14 6.04 5.13
N GLY A 64 19.08 7.38 5.20
CA GLY A 64 19.63 8.29 4.20
C GLY A 64 18.77 8.45 2.96
N GLY A 65 19.24 9.27 2.02
CA GLY A 65 18.52 9.56 0.78
C GLY A 65 18.31 8.33 -0.09
N PHE A 66 19.34 7.52 -0.23
CA PHE A 66 19.23 6.25 -0.98
C PHE A 66 18.30 5.28 -0.25
N GLY A 67 18.37 5.24 1.09
CA GLY A 67 17.46 4.43 1.89
C GLY A 67 16.00 4.85 1.74
N LEU A 68 15.74 6.17 1.72
CA LEU A 68 14.40 6.69 1.48
C LEU A 68 13.88 6.24 0.10
N LEU A 69 14.70 6.37 -0.93
CA LEU A 69 14.31 5.95 -2.29
C LEU A 69 13.96 4.46 -2.33
N ARG A 70 14.75 3.62 -1.69
CA ARG A 70 14.49 2.18 -1.61
C ARG A 70 13.22 1.87 -0.84
N ASP A 71 12.97 2.58 0.26
CA ASP A 71 11.75 2.38 1.05
C ASP A 71 10.50 2.79 0.27
N LEU A 72 10.57 3.90 -0.46
CA LEU A 72 9.46 4.32 -1.33
C LEU A 72 9.22 3.31 -2.45
N HIS A 73 10.28 2.76 -3.02
CA HIS A 73 10.20 1.71 -4.03
C HIS A 73 9.46 0.49 -3.49
N ASP A 74 9.84 0.04 -2.29
CA ASP A 74 9.23 -1.14 -1.68
C ASP A 74 7.75 -0.90 -1.35
N LEU A 75 7.42 0.31 -0.86
CA LEU A 75 6.02 0.68 -0.63
C LEU A 75 5.21 0.68 -1.92
N TYR A 76 5.79 1.18 -3.02
CA TYR A 76 5.12 1.18 -4.31
C TYR A 76 4.75 -0.25 -4.74
N LEU A 77 5.68 -1.18 -4.58
CA LEU A 77 5.42 -2.58 -4.93
C LEU A 77 4.31 -3.19 -4.09
N LEU A 78 4.30 -2.90 -2.78
CA LEU A 78 3.25 -3.40 -1.88
C LEU A 78 1.88 -2.84 -2.25
N VAL A 79 1.80 -1.55 -2.52
CA VAL A 79 0.53 -0.90 -2.89
C VAL A 79 0.06 -1.40 -4.25
N ASN A 80 0.98 -1.61 -5.19
CA ASN A 80 0.62 -2.15 -6.50
C ASN A 80 0.07 -3.58 -6.39
N GLU A 81 0.62 -4.39 -5.51
CA GLU A 81 0.08 -5.72 -5.23
C GLU A 81 -1.35 -5.62 -4.69
N ALA A 82 -1.60 -4.70 -3.76
CA ALA A 82 -2.95 -4.47 -3.25
C ALA A 82 -3.91 -4.07 -4.36
N LYS A 83 -3.47 -3.21 -5.28
CA LYS A 83 -4.28 -2.80 -6.43
C LYS A 83 -4.69 -3.99 -7.28
N LEU A 84 -3.76 -4.90 -7.58
CA LEU A 84 -4.06 -6.11 -8.33
C LEU A 84 -5.11 -6.97 -7.61
N CYS A 85 -5.00 -7.08 -6.30
CA CYS A 85 -5.97 -7.82 -5.50
C CYS A 85 -7.38 -7.21 -5.61
N TRP A 86 -7.50 -5.88 -5.52
CA TRP A 86 -8.80 -5.22 -5.69
C TRP A 86 -9.37 -5.44 -7.09
N MET A 87 -8.53 -5.43 -8.12
CA MET A 87 -8.97 -5.73 -9.49
C MET A 87 -9.52 -7.15 -9.62
N ILE A 88 -8.84 -8.12 -9.05
CA ILE A 88 -9.26 -9.51 -9.07
C ILE A 88 -10.60 -9.69 -8.33
N LEU A 89 -10.70 -9.12 -7.14
CA LEU A 89 -11.93 -9.19 -6.34
C LEU A 89 -13.09 -8.46 -7.01
N LEU A 90 -12.81 -7.37 -7.73
CA LEU A 90 -13.84 -6.68 -8.49
C LEU A 90 -14.45 -7.59 -9.55
N GLN A 91 -13.62 -8.33 -10.29
CA GLN A 91 -14.10 -9.27 -11.29
C GLN A 91 -14.93 -10.38 -10.66
N ALA A 92 -14.49 -10.88 -9.51
CA ALA A 92 -15.25 -11.88 -8.76
C ALA A 92 -16.61 -11.33 -8.30
N GLY A 93 -16.63 -10.11 -7.78
CA GLY A 93 -17.87 -9.46 -7.35
C GLY A 93 -18.87 -9.29 -8.48
N GLN A 94 -18.39 -8.91 -9.66
CA GLN A 94 -19.22 -8.77 -10.86
C GLN A 94 -19.79 -10.13 -11.30
N ALA A 95 -18.96 -11.17 -11.29
CA ALA A 95 -19.39 -12.52 -11.67
C ALA A 95 -20.43 -13.10 -10.71
N LEU A 96 -20.28 -12.79 -9.42
CA LEU A 96 -21.22 -13.23 -8.37
C LEU A 96 -22.45 -12.34 -8.27
N ARG A 97 -22.47 -11.23 -9.00
CA ARG A 97 -23.52 -10.20 -8.90
C ARG A 97 -23.68 -9.67 -7.48
N ASP A 98 -22.57 -9.55 -6.78
CA ASP A 98 -22.51 -9.01 -5.42
C ASP A 98 -22.19 -7.52 -5.47
N GLY A 99 -23.24 -6.69 -5.41
CA GLY A 99 -23.11 -5.24 -5.51
C GLY A 99 -22.32 -4.61 -4.37
N GLU A 100 -22.39 -5.21 -3.18
CA GLU A 100 -21.62 -4.71 -2.03
C GLU A 100 -20.12 -4.94 -2.23
N LEU A 101 -19.74 -6.14 -2.64
CA LEU A 101 -18.34 -6.45 -2.94
C LEU A 101 -17.81 -5.58 -4.08
N GLU A 102 -18.59 -5.45 -5.16
CA GLU A 102 -18.22 -4.61 -6.29
C GLU A 102 -17.99 -3.16 -5.88
N ALA A 103 -18.90 -2.57 -5.10
CA ALA A 103 -18.77 -1.19 -4.63
C ALA A 103 -17.54 -1.01 -3.73
N ALA A 104 -17.28 -1.96 -2.84
CA ALA A 104 -16.11 -1.92 -1.97
C ALA A 104 -14.82 -1.96 -2.79
N CYS A 105 -14.74 -2.85 -3.79
CA CYS A 105 -13.54 -2.97 -4.62
C CYS A 105 -13.29 -1.73 -5.47
N LEU A 106 -14.34 -1.09 -5.99
CA LEU A 106 -14.20 0.16 -6.73
C LEU A 106 -13.67 1.29 -5.84
N LYS A 107 -14.21 1.41 -4.65
CA LYS A 107 -13.79 2.44 -3.71
C LYS A 107 -12.34 2.24 -3.26
N LEU A 108 -12.02 1.04 -2.80
CA LEU A 108 -10.71 0.74 -2.24
C LEU A 108 -9.63 0.70 -3.33
N GLY A 109 -9.97 0.23 -4.51
CA GLY A 109 -9.09 0.29 -5.66
C GLY A 109 -8.76 1.73 -6.07
N GLY A 110 -9.75 2.63 -6.00
CA GLY A 110 -9.54 4.05 -6.27
C GLY A 110 -8.60 4.71 -5.26
N GLU A 111 -8.74 4.36 -3.98
CA GLU A 111 -7.84 4.86 -2.94
C GLU A 111 -6.42 4.34 -3.14
N THR A 112 -6.27 3.09 -3.57
CA THR A 112 -4.98 2.50 -3.91
C THR A 112 -4.33 3.23 -5.07
N ASP A 113 -5.10 3.64 -6.08
CA ASP A 113 -4.59 4.45 -7.19
C ASP A 113 -4.06 5.80 -6.67
N GLY A 114 -4.72 6.41 -5.71
CA GLY A 114 -4.23 7.63 -5.06
C GLY A 114 -2.91 7.42 -4.33
N GLN A 115 -2.77 6.31 -3.62
CA GLN A 115 -1.52 5.96 -2.95
C GLN A 115 -0.38 5.80 -3.97
N LEU A 116 -0.64 5.07 -5.06
CA LEU A 116 0.36 4.85 -6.12
C LEU A 116 0.78 6.15 -6.79
N ALA A 117 -0.18 7.03 -7.09
CA ALA A 117 0.12 8.32 -7.71
C ALA A 117 1.02 9.18 -6.83
N TRP A 118 0.74 9.24 -5.54
CA TRP A 118 1.57 9.99 -4.61
C TRP A 118 2.97 9.39 -4.50
N LEU A 119 3.07 8.07 -4.35
CA LEU A 119 4.35 7.38 -4.26
C LEU A 119 5.19 7.61 -5.51
N GLN A 120 4.58 7.51 -6.68
CA GLN A 120 5.28 7.74 -7.95
C GLN A 120 5.85 9.15 -8.04
N THR A 121 5.08 10.15 -7.66
CA THR A 121 5.53 11.55 -7.64
C THR A 121 6.69 11.73 -6.67
N ARG A 122 6.59 11.17 -5.47
CA ARG A 122 7.62 11.32 -4.45
C ARG A 122 8.90 10.57 -4.83
N ILE A 123 8.77 9.40 -5.46
CA ILE A 123 9.92 8.67 -5.99
C ILE A 123 10.66 9.50 -7.05
N LYS A 124 9.93 10.15 -7.95
CA LYS A 124 10.54 11.03 -8.96
C LYS A 124 11.30 12.20 -8.33
N GLN A 125 10.84 12.70 -7.21
CA GLN A 125 11.52 13.76 -6.46
C GLN A 125 12.75 13.23 -5.72
N ALA A 126 12.65 12.03 -5.14
CA ALA A 126 13.72 11.45 -4.35
C ALA A 126 14.88 10.91 -5.20
N ALA A 127 14.61 10.43 -6.42
CA ALA A 127 15.59 9.77 -7.25
C ALA A 127 16.81 10.66 -7.58
N PRO A 128 16.65 11.91 -8.05
CA PRO A 128 17.82 12.75 -8.31
C PRO A 128 18.61 13.06 -7.05
N GLN A 129 17.94 13.25 -5.93
CA GLN A 129 18.60 13.53 -4.65
C GLN A 129 19.45 12.35 -4.18
N ALA A 130 18.98 11.14 -4.41
CA ALA A 130 19.67 9.93 -3.97
C ALA A 130 20.79 9.51 -4.95
N LEU A 131 20.60 9.72 -6.25
CA LEU A 131 21.46 9.16 -7.28
C LEU A 131 22.43 10.17 -7.90
N VAL A 132 22.14 11.45 -7.84
CA VAL A 132 22.92 12.50 -8.55
C VAL A 132 23.54 13.49 -7.58
N VAL A 133 22.82 13.94 -6.56
CA VAL A 133 23.32 14.93 -5.59
C VAL A 133 24.06 14.21 -4.48
N HIS A 134 25.28 14.65 -4.21
CA HIS A 134 26.13 14.09 -3.17
C HIS A 134 26.24 15.01 -1.99
#